data_477ef3d0da6005a8c1e566fc045cc532
#
_entry.id   477ef3d0da6005a8c1e566fc045cc532
#
_cell.length_a   1.000
_cell.length_b   1.000
_cell.length_c   1.000
_cell.angle_alpha   90.00
_cell.angle_beta   90.00
_cell.angle_gamma   90.00
#
_symmetry.space_group_name_H-M   'P 1'
#
loop_
_entity.id
_entity.type
_entity.pdbx_description
1 polymer ?
#
loop_
_entity_poly.entity_id
_entity_poly.type
_entity_poly.pdbx_seq_one_letter_code
_entity_poly.pdbx_strand_id
1 'polypeptide(L)'
;MNGVEIETDGEGVVVRFDRLLPVVSSAVVGGGFALARAVVNVHVPESFRCDDAERVLGDFVRRRAIAFPYIGLLTAAWTQNAEVVTATADGLTATAVVTVGLSNAIGAGRTPAVAWTPSTINAIVVVEAAPEPVALVNLIITATEAKTLVLAEAGVRAADGRLASGTSTDAVVVAATGHGPRCRFGGPVSELGAVVARAVREALGAGVDRWLEEHQ
;
A
#
# COMPACT_ATOMS: atom_id res chain seq x y z
N MET A 1 -16.33 -1.94 6.62
CA MET A 1 -16.00 -3.24 5.99
C MET A 1 -16.08 -4.30 7.07
N ASN A 2 -16.94 -5.31 6.92
CA ASN A 2 -17.12 -6.33 7.96
C ASN A 2 -15.88 -7.22 8.10
N GLY A 3 -15.45 -7.46 9.37
CA GLY A 3 -14.30 -8.35 9.67
C GLY A 3 -12.94 -7.76 9.35
N VAL A 4 -12.85 -6.44 9.11
CA VAL A 4 -11.59 -5.72 8.89
C VAL A 4 -11.50 -4.58 9.89
N GLU A 5 -10.42 -4.55 10.66
CA GLU A 5 -10.08 -3.50 11.62
C GLU A 5 -8.79 -2.80 11.18
N ILE A 6 -8.77 -1.48 11.23
CA ILE A 6 -7.64 -0.65 10.82
C ILE A 6 -7.22 0.21 12.01
N GLU A 7 -5.96 0.09 12.40
CA GLU A 7 -5.33 0.91 13.44
C GLU A 7 -4.13 1.65 12.83
N THR A 8 -3.98 2.93 13.17
CA THR A 8 -2.85 3.76 12.76
C THR A 8 -2.30 4.52 13.96
N ASP A 9 -1.01 4.42 14.21
CA ASP A 9 -0.32 5.19 15.23
C ASP A 9 1.14 5.49 14.81
N GLY A 10 1.95 6.06 15.72
CA GLY A 10 3.34 6.42 15.42
C GLY A 10 4.29 5.24 15.25
N GLU A 11 3.90 4.02 15.63
CA GLU A 11 4.73 2.82 15.45
C GLU A 11 4.38 2.06 14.17
N GLY A 12 3.13 2.15 13.70
CA GLY A 12 2.71 1.41 12.50
C GLY A 12 1.24 1.54 12.15
N VAL A 13 0.94 1.03 10.97
CA VAL A 13 -0.41 0.70 10.51
C VAL A 13 -0.64 -0.79 10.70
N VAL A 14 -1.78 -1.17 11.24
CA VAL A 14 -2.20 -2.56 11.38
C VAL A 14 -3.58 -2.72 10.76
N VAL A 15 -3.69 -3.61 9.78
CA VAL A 15 -4.97 -4.03 9.20
C VAL A 15 -5.20 -5.48 9.60
N ARG A 16 -6.17 -5.73 10.49
CA ARG A 16 -6.51 -7.07 11.01
C ARG A 16 -7.69 -7.64 10.26
N PHE A 17 -7.67 -8.94 10.07
CA PHE A 17 -8.77 -9.70 9.49
C PHE A 17 -9.30 -10.71 10.49
N ASP A 18 -10.62 -10.88 10.58
CA ASP A 18 -11.29 -11.86 11.43
C ASP A 18 -11.02 -13.31 10.98
N ARG A 19 -10.54 -13.50 9.75
CA ARG A 19 -10.19 -14.80 9.14
C ARG A 19 -9.00 -14.65 8.20
N LEU A 20 -8.54 -15.79 7.66
CA LEU A 20 -7.53 -15.78 6.59
C LEU A 20 -8.12 -15.21 5.30
N LEU A 21 -7.49 -14.18 4.76
CA LEU A 21 -7.85 -13.59 3.47
C LEU A 21 -6.78 -13.90 2.41
N PRO A 22 -7.18 -14.12 1.15
CA PRO A 22 -6.26 -14.14 0.02
C PRO A 22 -5.67 -12.76 -0.19
N VAL A 23 -4.35 -12.72 -0.32
CA VAL A 23 -3.56 -11.50 -0.50
C VAL A 23 -2.58 -11.68 -1.65
N VAL A 24 -2.36 -10.62 -2.42
CA VAL A 24 -1.21 -10.48 -3.33
C VAL A 24 -0.45 -9.21 -2.96
N SER A 25 0.87 -9.28 -2.89
CA SER A 25 1.65 -8.11 -2.47
C SER A 25 3.10 -8.12 -2.97
N SER A 26 3.72 -6.93 -2.99
CA SER A 26 5.16 -6.74 -3.14
C SER A 26 5.87 -6.50 -1.80
N ALA A 27 5.27 -6.93 -0.69
CA ALA A 27 5.78 -6.75 0.66
C ALA A 27 7.09 -7.50 0.91
N VAL A 28 7.92 -6.99 1.83
CA VAL A 28 9.20 -7.58 2.19
C VAL A 28 9.03 -8.89 2.97
N VAL A 29 7.94 -9.03 3.74
CA VAL A 29 7.57 -10.29 4.42
C VAL A 29 6.20 -10.75 3.93
N GLY A 30 6.09 -11.99 3.51
CA GLY A 30 4.86 -12.58 2.99
C GLY A 30 4.45 -12.06 1.61
N GLY A 31 5.41 -11.53 0.82
CA GLY A 31 5.17 -11.08 -0.56
C GLY A 31 4.79 -12.20 -1.52
N GLY A 32 4.22 -11.82 -2.68
CA GLY A 32 3.62 -12.74 -3.63
C GLY A 32 2.16 -13.07 -3.31
N PHE A 33 1.69 -14.24 -3.71
CA PHE A 33 0.37 -14.77 -3.32
C PHE A 33 0.45 -15.45 -1.95
N ALA A 34 -0.43 -15.05 -1.03
CA ALA A 34 -0.45 -15.58 0.33
C ALA A 34 -1.88 -15.62 0.89
N LEU A 35 -2.02 -16.26 2.06
CA LEU A 35 -3.16 -16.08 2.95
C LEU A 35 -2.67 -15.36 4.20
N ALA A 36 -3.38 -14.34 4.65
CA ALA A 36 -2.98 -13.57 5.82
C ALA A 36 -4.14 -13.28 6.78
N ARG A 37 -3.80 -13.11 8.06
CA ARG A 37 -4.69 -12.62 9.12
C ARG A 37 -4.49 -11.14 9.40
N ALA A 38 -3.40 -10.57 8.89
CA ALA A 38 -3.11 -9.16 9.05
C ALA A 38 -2.15 -8.65 7.98
N VAL A 39 -2.20 -7.34 7.74
CA VAL A 39 -1.15 -6.59 7.06
C VAL A 39 -0.61 -5.56 8.06
N VAL A 40 0.71 -5.47 8.18
CA VAL A 40 1.36 -4.45 9.01
C VAL A 40 2.29 -3.59 8.16
N ASN A 41 2.31 -2.29 8.44
CA ASN A 41 3.27 -1.36 7.84
C ASN A 41 3.95 -0.60 8.98
N VAL A 42 5.18 -1.00 9.31
CA VAL A 42 5.88 -0.56 10.54
C VAL A 42 6.79 0.63 10.24
N HIS A 43 6.70 1.64 11.09
CA HIS A 43 7.58 2.80 11.01
C HIS A 43 9.01 2.42 11.38
N VAL A 44 9.97 2.85 10.56
CA VAL A 44 11.40 2.72 10.79
C VAL A 44 12.10 4.05 10.51
N PRO A 45 13.21 4.36 11.21
CA PRO A 45 13.96 5.57 10.93
C PRO A 45 14.55 5.55 9.50
N GLU A 46 14.80 6.72 8.92
CA GLU A 46 15.42 6.85 7.59
C GLU A 46 16.80 6.17 7.48
N SER A 47 17.49 5.98 8.59
CA SER A 47 18.77 5.28 8.66
C SER A 47 18.63 3.75 8.68
N PHE A 48 17.41 3.20 8.66
CA PHE A 48 17.16 1.76 8.75
C PHE A 48 17.77 1.00 7.56
N ARG A 49 18.33 -0.18 7.84
CA ARG A 49 18.88 -1.10 6.84
C ARG A 49 18.01 -2.35 6.73
N CYS A 50 17.67 -2.76 5.52
CA CYS A 50 16.70 -3.82 5.24
C CYS A 50 17.11 -5.22 5.72
N ASP A 51 18.37 -5.43 6.02
CA ASP A 51 18.89 -6.72 6.50
C ASP A 51 18.19 -7.20 7.80
N ASP A 52 17.59 -6.26 8.55
CA ASP A 52 16.85 -6.52 9.78
C ASP A 52 15.33 -6.55 9.64
N ALA A 53 14.78 -6.50 8.42
CA ALA A 53 13.35 -6.33 8.17
C ALA A 53 12.49 -7.39 8.87
N GLU A 54 12.83 -8.67 8.72
CA GLU A 54 12.07 -9.79 9.31
C GLU A 54 12.10 -9.74 10.84
N ARG A 55 13.22 -9.36 11.43
CA ARG A 55 13.36 -9.22 12.89
C ARG A 55 12.48 -8.08 13.41
N VAL A 56 12.56 -6.89 12.79
CA VAL A 56 11.77 -5.71 13.21
C VAL A 56 10.27 -6.00 13.09
N LEU A 57 9.83 -6.56 11.98
CA LEU A 57 8.44 -6.95 11.76
C LEU A 57 7.99 -8.03 12.75
N GLY A 58 8.80 -9.04 12.98
CA GLY A 58 8.50 -10.10 13.94
C GLY A 58 8.40 -9.58 15.38
N ASP A 59 9.26 -8.65 15.79
CA ASP A 59 9.20 -8.01 17.10
C ASP A 59 7.93 -7.16 17.26
N PHE A 60 7.56 -6.38 16.25
CA PHE A 60 6.33 -5.59 16.24
C PHE A 60 5.09 -6.47 16.36
N VAL A 61 5.01 -7.51 15.54
CA VAL A 61 3.87 -8.46 15.51
C VAL A 61 3.71 -9.16 16.86
N ARG A 62 4.82 -9.58 17.50
CA ARG A 62 4.78 -10.18 18.85
C ARG A 62 4.29 -9.20 19.90
N ARG A 63 4.83 -7.98 19.93
CA ARG A 63 4.42 -6.94 20.92
C ARG A 63 2.93 -6.59 20.81
N ARG A 64 2.41 -6.54 19.57
CA ARG A 64 1.01 -6.17 19.27
C ARG A 64 0.06 -7.36 19.27
N ALA A 65 0.53 -8.57 19.62
CA ALA A 65 -0.25 -9.81 19.60
C ALA A 65 -1.01 -10.03 18.27
N ILE A 66 -0.34 -9.73 17.14
CA ILE A 66 -0.92 -9.88 15.81
C ILE A 66 -0.87 -11.35 15.39
N ALA A 67 -2.01 -11.87 14.89
CA ALA A 67 -2.14 -13.26 14.51
C ALA A 67 -1.36 -13.60 13.23
N PHE A 68 -0.75 -14.76 13.20
CA PHE A 68 -0.13 -15.35 12.01
C PHE A 68 -1.15 -16.01 11.08
N PRO A 69 -0.84 -16.11 9.76
CA PRO A 69 0.24 -15.45 9.04
C PRO A 69 -0.07 -13.95 8.78
N TYR A 70 0.96 -13.14 8.59
CA TYR A 70 0.84 -11.71 8.29
C TYR A 70 1.67 -11.30 7.07
N ILE A 71 1.31 -10.16 6.47
CA ILE A 71 2.08 -9.46 5.43
C ILE A 71 2.78 -8.28 6.09
N GLY A 72 4.08 -8.12 5.87
CA GLY A 72 4.90 -7.10 6.52
C GLY A 72 5.52 -6.10 5.56
N LEU A 73 5.27 -4.83 5.83
CA LEU A 73 5.82 -3.66 5.16
C LEU A 73 6.62 -2.81 6.15
N LEU A 74 7.56 -2.04 5.64
CA LEU A 74 8.32 -1.04 6.40
C LEU A 74 8.20 0.32 5.71
N THR A 75 8.20 1.40 6.49
CA THR A 75 8.14 2.76 5.98
C THR A 75 8.87 3.73 6.90
N ALA A 76 9.57 4.74 6.33
CA ALA A 76 10.03 5.89 7.10
C ALA A 76 9.00 7.04 7.12
N ALA A 77 7.92 6.95 6.36
CA ALA A 77 6.81 7.88 6.50
C ALA A 77 6.13 7.71 7.87
N TRP A 78 5.63 8.82 8.41
CA TRP A 78 4.89 8.80 9.68
C TRP A 78 3.58 8.03 9.53
N THR A 79 3.46 6.91 10.23
CA THR A 79 2.31 6.00 10.10
C THR A 79 1.03 6.52 10.74
N GLN A 80 1.11 7.42 11.72
CA GLN A 80 -0.06 8.16 12.23
C GLN A 80 -0.68 9.09 11.18
N ASN A 81 0.07 9.45 10.13
CA ASN A 81 -0.39 10.26 9.01
C ASN A 81 -0.91 9.41 7.84
N ALA A 82 -1.14 8.11 8.06
CA ALA A 82 -1.70 7.24 7.03
C ALA A 82 -3.10 7.69 6.63
N GLU A 83 -3.33 7.81 5.34
CA GLU A 83 -4.64 8.15 4.79
C GLU A 83 -5.48 6.88 4.61
N VAL A 84 -6.72 6.92 5.09
CA VAL A 84 -7.66 5.81 5.00
C VAL A 84 -8.90 6.28 4.23
N VAL A 85 -9.07 5.75 3.03
CA VAL A 85 -10.19 6.12 2.14
C VAL A 85 -10.95 4.89 1.69
N THR A 86 -12.26 4.97 1.76
CA THR A 86 -13.16 3.93 1.26
C THR A 86 -13.97 4.46 0.09
N ALA A 87 -13.90 3.78 -1.04
CA ALA A 87 -14.73 4.03 -2.21
C ALA A 87 -15.73 2.88 -2.41
N THR A 88 -16.94 3.24 -2.84
CA THR A 88 -18.00 2.27 -3.13
C THR A 88 -18.69 2.63 -4.44
N ALA A 89 -18.94 1.64 -5.28
CA ALA A 89 -19.77 1.74 -6.49
C ALA A 89 -20.30 0.35 -6.86
N ASP A 90 -21.54 0.29 -7.34
CA ASP A 90 -22.17 -0.92 -7.89
C ASP A 90 -22.09 -2.17 -6.99
N GLY A 91 -22.20 -1.95 -5.67
CA GLY A 91 -22.11 -3.02 -4.67
C GLY A 91 -20.68 -3.53 -4.39
N LEU A 92 -19.66 -2.90 -4.96
CA LEU A 92 -18.25 -3.15 -4.70
C LEU A 92 -17.70 -2.07 -3.75
N THR A 93 -16.86 -2.47 -2.82
CA THR A 93 -16.21 -1.58 -1.87
C THR A 93 -14.70 -1.86 -1.85
N ALA A 94 -13.89 -0.81 -1.88
CA ALA A 94 -12.46 -0.88 -1.65
C ALA A 94 -12.05 0.15 -0.60
N THR A 95 -11.23 -0.27 0.37
CA THR A 95 -10.58 0.62 1.33
C THR A 95 -9.08 0.63 1.05
N ALA A 96 -8.52 1.81 0.83
CA ALA A 96 -7.09 2.03 0.70
C ALA A 96 -6.55 2.65 1.98
N VAL A 97 -5.42 2.12 2.47
CA VAL A 97 -4.63 2.69 3.57
C VAL A 97 -3.25 3.00 3.00
N VAL A 98 -2.89 4.27 2.96
CA VAL A 98 -1.68 4.73 2.26
C VAL A 98 -0.79 5.54 3.20
N THR A 99 0.50 5.23 3.23
CA THR A 99 1.54 6.08 3.81
C THR A 99 2.41 6.67 2.72
N VAL A 100 2.77 7.93 2.83
CA VAL A 100 3.51 8.67 1.80
C VAL A 100 4.78 9.27 2.36
N GLY A 101 5.92 8.90 1.77
CA GLY A 101 7.21 9.54 1.94
C GLY A 101 7.85 9.70 0.56
N LEU A 102 8.30 10.92 0.21
CA LEU A 102 8.76 11.27 -1.14
C LEU A 102 10.21 11.73 -1.22
N SER A 103 10.99 11.66 -0.11
CA SER A 103 12.36 12.17 -0.07
C SER A 103 13.32 11.45 -1.04
N ASN A 104 12.95 10.25 -1.52
CA ASN A 104 13.73 9.46 -2.49
C ASN A 104 12.93 9.17 -3.77
N ALA A 105 12.15 10.14 -4.26
CA ALA A 105 11.35 9.99 -5.47
C ALA A 105 12.20 9.62 -6.69
N ILE A 106 11.75 8.64 -7.49
CA ILE A 106 12.46 8.10 -8.65
C ILE A 106 11.60 8.07 -9.92
N GLY A 107 12.27 7.99 -11.07
CA GLY A 107 11.64 7.64 -12.35
C GLY A 107 12.02 6.22 -12.76
N ALA A 108 11.05 5.31 -12.78
CA ALA A 108 11.26 3.93 -13.21
C ALA A 108 11.86 3.89 -14.62
N GLY A 109 12.92 3.07 -14.80
CA GLY A 109 13.66 2.96 -16.07
C GLY A 109 14.59 4.14 -16.38
N ARG A 110 14.67 5.18 -15.52
CA ARG A 110 15.55 6.34 -15.68
C ARG A 110 16.54 6.51 -14.53
N THR A 111 16.05 6.36 -13.30
CA THR A 111 16.92 6.45 -12.12
C THR A 111 17.84 5.24 -12.11
N PRO A 112 19.18 5.44 -12.02
CA PRO A 112 20.13 4.33 -11.94
C PRO A 112 19.88 3.48 -10.69
N ALA A 113 20.28 2.21 -10.74
CA ALA A 113 20.30 1.36 -9.56
C ALA A 113 21.30 1.93 -8.53
N VAL A 114 20.80 2.32 -7.38
CA VAL A 114 21.57 2.88 -6.28
C VAL A 114 21.20 2.14 -5.00
N ALA A 115 22.01 2.31 -3.92
CA ALA A 115 21.59 1.85 -2.60
C ALA A 115 20.26 2.57 -2.24
N TRP A 116 19.26 1.78 -1.89
CA TRP A 116 17.96 2.32 -1.52
C TRP A 116 18.03 3.01 -0.15
N THR A 117 17.21 4.03 0.02
CA THR A 117 17.00 4.72 1.30
C THR A 117 15.54 4.56 1.71
N PRO A 118 15.23 4.39 3.00
CA PRO A 118 13.87 4.34 3.48
C PRO A 118 13.19 5.70 3.22
N SER A 119 12.24 5.72 2.39
CA SER A 119 11.19 6.70 2.14
C SER A 119 10.34 6.06 1.08
N THR A 120 9.08 5.83 1.33
CA THR A 120 8.29 4.93 0.50
C THR A 120 6.82 5.31 0.46
N ILE A 121 6.18 4.95 -0.61
CA ILE A 121 4.72 4.92 -0.70
C ILE A 121 4.30 3.47 -0.52
N ASN A 122 3.62 3.18 0.60
CA ASN A 122 3.00 1.89 0.82
C ASN A 122 1.48 2.02 0.74
N ALA A 123 0.86 1.20 -0.10
CA ALA A 123 -0.58 1.15 -0.28
C ALA A 123 -1.12 -0.24 0.10
N ILE A 124 -1.99 -0.28 1.10
CA ILE A 124 -2.73 -1.48 1.51
C ILE A 124 -4.16 -1.29 1.04
N VAL A 125 -4.64 -2.16 0.16
CA VAL A 125 -5.99 -2.13 -0.38
C VAL A 125 -6.74 -3.37 0.07
N VAL A 126 -7.91 -3.19 0.67
CA VAL A 126 -8.83 -4.29 1.00
C VAL A 126 -10.08 -4.15 0.17
N VAL A 127 -10.51 -5.21 -0.50
CA VAL A 127 -11.71 -5.21 -1.35
C VAL A 127 -12.79 -6.15 -0.80
N GLU A 128 -14.03 -5.66 -0.74
CA GLU A 128 -15.22 -6.49 -0.48
C GLU A 128 -15.72 -7.09 -1.79
N ALA A 129 -15.02 -8.12 -2.25
CA ALA A 129 -15.31 -8.84 -3.49
C ALA A 129 -14.69 -10.24 -3.40
N ALA A 130 -15.05 -11.10 -4.35
CA ALA A 130 -14.44 -12.40 -4.61
C ALA A 130 -13.67 -12.37 -5.95
N PRO A 131 -12.53 -11.67 -6.05
CA PRO A 131 -11.74 -11.60 -7.28
C PRO A 131 -11.06 -12.93 -7.58
N GLU A 132 -10.96 -13.25 -8.88
CA GLU A 132 -10.10 -14.34 -9.33
C GLU A 132 -8.61 -13.95 -9.12
N PRO A 133 -7.68 -14.93 -9.02
CA PRO A 133 -6.26 -14.63 -8.83
C PRO A 133 -5.67 -13.65 -9.86
N VAL A 134 -6.10 -13.74 -11.13
CA VAL A 134 -5.67 -12.81 -12.18
C VAL A 134 -6.17 -11.38 -11.92
N ALA A 135 -7.36 -11.22 -11.36
CA ALA A 135 -7.88 -9.91 -10.99
C ALA A 135 -7.07 -9.28 -9.86
N LEU A 136 -6.62 -10.06 -8.86
CA LEU A 136 -5.73 -9.57 -7.81
C LEU A 136 -4.43 -8.99 -8.37
N VAL A 137 -3.81 -9.66 -9.36
CA VAL A 137 -2.61 -9.14 -10.05
C VAL A 137 -2.93 -7.85 -10.79
N ASN A 138 -4.07 -7.79 -11.50
CA ASN A 138 -4.48 -6.57 -12.19
C ASN A 138 -4.71 -5.41 -11.21
N LEU A 139 -5.22 -5.67 -9.99
CA LEU A 139 -5.41 -4.63 -8.98
C LEU A 139 -4.09 -4.05 -8.48
N ILE A 140 -3.01 -4.83 -8.39
CA ILE A 140 -1.66 -4.30 -8.12
C ILE A 140 -1.23 -3.32 -9.22
N ILE A 141 -1.45 -3.70 -10.49
CA ILE A 141 -1.13 -2.84 -11.64
C ILE A 141 -1.97 -1.56 -11.57
N THR A 142 -3.29 -1.68 -11.40
CA THR A 142 -4.23 -0.55 -11.30
C THR A 142 -3.85 0.41 -10.17
N ALA A 143 -3.50 -0.09 -8.99
CA ALA A 143 -3.06 0.74 -7.86
C ALA A 143 -1.74 1.45 -8.18
N THR A 144 -0.81 0.78 -8.87
CA THR A 144 0.48 1.35 -9.29
C THR A 144 0.30 2.42 -10.35
N GLU A 145 -0.59 2.22 -11.33
CA GLU A 145 -0.93 3.21 -12.35
C GLU A 145 -1.58 4.45 -11.71
N ALA A 146 -2.55 4.25 -10.81
CA ALA A 146 -3.19 5.31 -10.06
C ALA A 146 -2.17 6.13 -9.25
N LYS A 147 -1.22 5.46 -8.58
CA LYS A 147 -0.13 6.09 -7.85
C LYS A 147 0.73 6.96 -8.77
N THR A 148 1.19 6.41 -9.88
CA THR A 148 2.05 7.13 -10.83
C THR A 148 1.36 8.38 -11.38
N LEU A 149 0.07 8.27 -11.66
CA LEU A 149 -0.73 9.38 -12.18
C LEU A 149 -0.89 10.51 -11.14
N VAL A 150 -1.18 10.17 -9.88
CA VAL A 150 -1.27 11.16 -8.78
C VAL A 150 0.05 11.91 -8.60
N LEU A 151 1.18 11.21 -8.59
CA LEU A 151 2.49 11.85 -8.46
C LEU A 151 2.79 12.81 -9.63
N ALA A 152 2.41 12.42 -10.86
CA ALA A 152 2.59 13.26 -12.04
C ALA A 152 1.69 14.51 -11.98
N GLU A 153 0.42 14.38 -11.58
CA GLU A 153 -0.53 15.49 -11.43
C GLU A 153 -0.10 16.47 -10.33
N ALA A 154 0.45 15.97 -9.22
CA ALA A 154 1.01 16.77 -8.15
C ALA A 154 2.39 17.39 -8.49
N GLY A 155 2.95 17.08 -9.66
CA GLY A 155 4.23 17.61 -10.10
C GLY A 155 5.44 17.08 -9.33
N VAL A 156 5.33 15.94 -8.64
CA VAL A 156 6.43 15.33 -7.89
C VAL A 156 7.58 14.97 -8.85
N ARG A 157 8.81 15.34 -8.48
CA ARG A 157 9.99 15.18 -9.34
C ARG A 157 11.04 14.28 -8.69
N ALA A 158 11.69 13.49 -9.53
CA ALA A 158 12.91 12.76 -9.18
C ALA A 158 14.12 13.71 -9.16
N ALA A 159 15.26 13.22 -8.67
CA ALA A 159 16.50 13.99 -8.60
C ALA A 159 16.99 14.53 -9.96
N ASP A 160 16.58 13.92 -11.09
CA ASP A 160 16.88 14.37 -12.44
C ASP A 160 15.97 15.54 -12.91
N GLY A 161 15.09 16.05 -12.05
CA GLY A 161 14.15 17.14 -12.32
C GLY A 161 12.90 16.75 -13.13
N ARG A 162 12.80 15.49 -13.58
CA ARG A 162 11.64 14.98 -14.33
C ARG A 162 10.58 14.42 -13.37
N LEU A 163 9.35 14.25 -13.86
CA LEU A 163 8.26 13.68 -13.08
C LEU A 163 8.63 12.28 -12.54
N ALA A 164 8.37 12.07 -11.27
CA ALA A 164 8.57 10.79 -10.61
C ALA A 164 7.45 9.80 -10.96
N SER A 165 7.76 8.51 -10.92
CA SER A 165 6.77 7.42 -11.04
C SER A 165 6.50 6.71 -9.72
N GLY A 166 7.28 7.01 -8.70
CA GLY A 166 7.22 6.39 -7.38
C GLY A 166 8.45 6.74 -6.56
N THR A 167 8.73 5.95 -5.55
CA THR A 167 9.96 5.98 -4.76
C THR A 167 10.76 4.69 -4.95
N SER A 168 11.94 4.59 -4.35
CA SER A 168 12.82 3.43 -4.58
C SER A 168 12.31 2.11 -3.99
N THR A 169 11.32 2.16 -3.08
CA THR A 169 10.90 1.01 -2.25
C THR A 169 9.37 0.85 -2.13
N ASP A 170 8.62 1.44 -3.04
CA ASP A 170 7.15 1.36 -3.01
C ASP A 170 6.63 -0.06 -2.92
N ALA A 171 5.59 -0.24 -2.10
CA ALA A 171 4.93 -1.52 -2.01
C ALA A 171 3.40 -1.40 -2.08
N VAL A 172 2.79 -2.40 -2.70
CA VAL A 172 1.33 -2.51 -2.82
C VAL A 172 0.89 -3.86 -2.28
N VAL A 173 -0.14 -3.86 -1.46
CA VAL A 173 -0.84 -5.03 -0.94
C VAL A 173 -2.29 -4.96 -1.35
N VAL A 174 -2.82 -6.03 -1.90
CA VAL A 174 -4.26 -6.19 -2.18
C VAL A 174 -4.76 -7.43 -1.45
N ALA A 175 -5.69 -7.24 -0.52
CA ALA A 175 -6.40 -8.30 0.19
C ALA A 175 -7.86 -8.33 -0.24
N ALA A 176 -8.45 -9.52 -0.37
CA ALA A 176 -9.85 -9.69 -0.73
C ALA A 176 -10.63 -10.42 0.36
N THR A 177 -11.78 -9.87 0.75
CA THR A 177 -12.62 -10.50 1.78
C THR A 177 -13.26 -11.80 1.31
N GLY A 178 -13.38 -12.01 -0.02
CA GLY A 178 -14.11 -13.12 -0.58
C GLY A 178 -15.63 -12.99 -0.45
N HIS A 179 -16.11 -11.92 0.17
CA HIS A 179 -17.52 -11.55 0.22
C HIS A 179 -17.84 -10.54 -0.86
N GLY A 180 -19.05 -10.62 -1.43
CA GLY A 180 -19.49 -9.74 -2.49
C GLY A 180 -19.37 -10.34 -3.89
N PRO A 181 -19.44 -9.53 -4.95
CA PRO A 181 -19.44 -10.00 -6.33
C PRO A 181 -18.16 -10.74 -6.72
N ARG A 182 -18.31 -11.75 -7.57
CA ARG A 182 -17.17 -12.40 -8.23
C ARG A 182 -16.65 -11.49 -9.33
N CYS A 183 -15.34 -11.19 -9.29
CA CYS A 183 -14.69 -10.30 -10.25
C CYS A 183 -13.58 -11.05 -10.99
N ARG A 184 -13.76 -11.19 -12.31
CA ARG A 184 -12.77 -11.83 -13.17
C ARG A 184 -11.62 -10.88 -13.54
N PHE A 185 -11.87 -9.57 -13.55
CA PHE A 185 -10.94 -8.54 -13.98
C PHE A 185 -10.73 -7.50 -12.88
N GLY A 186 -9.54 -6.92 -12.81
CA GLY A 186 -9.16 -5.86 -11.87
C GLY A 186 -8.46 -4.67 -12.55
N GLY A 187 -8.49 -4.58 -13.88
CA GLY A 187 -7.90 -3.46 -14.61
C GLY A 187 -8.67 -2.14 -14.38
N PRO A 188 -8.08 -0.98 -14.68
CA PRO A 188 -8.57 0.34 -14.22
C PRO A 188 -9.97 0.72 -14.74
N VAL A 189 -10.44 0.08 -15.80
CA VAL A 189 -11.80 0.29 -16.36
C VAL A 189 -12.77 -0.87 -16.05
N SER A 190 -12.34 -1.88 -15.31
CA SER A 190 -13.23 -2.89 -14.75
C SER A 190 -13.97 -2.31 -13.53
N GLU A 191 -15.15 -2.84 -13.20
CA GLU A 191 -15.95 -2.36 -12.05
C GLU A 191 -15.13 -2.33 -10.76
N LEU A 192 -14.45 -3.44 -10.40
CA LEU A 192 -13.62 -3.52 -9.22
C LEU A 192 -12.36 -2.63 -9.31
N GLY A 193 -11.70 -2.63 -10.48
CA GLY A 193 -10.51 -1.81 -10.70
C GLY A 193 -10.79 -0.31 -10.60
N ALA A 194 -11.93 0.16 -11.11
CA ALA A 194 -12.35 1.56 -11.01
C ALA A 194 -12.56 2.00 -9.55
N VAL A 195 -13.16 1.14 -8.71
CA VAL A 195 -13.36 1.41 -7.28
C VAL A 195 -12.02 1.45 -6.54
N VAL A 196 -11.13 0.50 -6.82
CA VAL A 196 -9.77 0.47 -6.24
C VAL A 196 -8.96 1.70 -6.67
N ALA A 197 -8.96 2.03 -7.97
CA ALA A 197 -8.25 3.20 -8.47
C ALA A 197 -8.72 4.49 -7.78
N ARG A 198 -10.04 4.65 -7.55
CA ARG A 198 -10.59 5.81 -6.86
C ARG A 198 -10.11 5.88 -5.41
N ALA A 199 -10.23 4.79 -4.64
CA ALA A 199 -9.79 4.77 -3.25
C ALA A 199 -8.29 5.09 -3.12
N VAL A 200 -7.46 4.49 -3.98
CA VAL A 200 -6.01 4.73 -3.99
C VAL A 200 -5.69 6.18 -4.39
N ARG A 201 -6.33 6.72 -5.43
CA ARG A 201 -6.11 8.11 -5.86
C ARG A 201 -6.44 9.12 -4.76
N GLU A 202 -7.59 8.96 -4.12
CA GLU A 202 -8.03 9.87 -3.05
C GLU A 202 -7.10 9.79 -1.84
N ALA A 203 -6.77 8.58 -1.35
CA ALA A 203 -5.86 8.41 -0.22
C ALA A 203 -4.45 8.93 -0.53
N LEU A 204 -3.93 8.58 -1.71
CA LEU A 204 -2.59 9.01 -2.11
C LEU A 204 -2.53 10.51 -2.35
N GLY A 205 -3.54 11.11 -2.98
CA GLY A 205 -3.61 12.55 -3.21
C GLY A 205 -3.52 13.32 -1.89
N ALA A 206 -4.34 12.96 -0.91
CA ALA A 206 -4.29 13.58 0.42
C ALA A 206 -2.92 13.41 1.11
N GLY A 207 -2.31 12.22 1.01
CA GLY A 207 -0.98 11.98 1.58
C GLY A 207 0.14 12.74 0.88
N VAL A 208 0.07 12.89 -0.45
CA VAL A 208 1.04 13.68 -1.24
C VAL A 208 0.91 15.16 -0.90
N ASP A 209 -0.30 15.71 -0.86
CA ASP A 209 -0.55 17.11 -0.54
C ASP A 209 0.01 17.44 0.86
N ARG A 210 -0.29 16.62 1.86
CA ARG A 210 0.28 16.76 3.20
C ARG A 210 1.80 16.73 3.20
N TRP A 211 2.40 15.76 2.52
CA TRP A 211 3.86 15.67 2.47
C TRP A 211 4.51 16.90 1.84
N LEU A 212 3.92 17.42 0.76
CA LEU A 212 4.40 18.64 0.10
C LEU A 212 4.26 19.87 0.99
N GLU A 213 3.17 19.99 1.77
CA GLU A 213 2.97 21.10 2.72
C GLU A 213 4.01 21.07 3.86
N GLU A 214 4.36 19.88 4.37
CA GLU A 214 5.34 19.70 5.46
C GLU A 214 6.80 19.92 5.00
N HIS A 215 7.09 19.90 3.68
CA HIS A 215 8.44 19.95 3.12
C HIS A 215 8.67 21.15 2.16
N GLN A 216 7.81 22.18 2.23
CA GLN A 216 7.97 23.45 1.49
C GLN A 216 8.99 24.40 2.11
#